data_632a142ca3e05f830a0ce76dbd65dcc2
#
_entry.id   632a142ca3e05f830a0ce76dbd65dcc2
#
_cell.length_a   1.000
_cell.length_b   1.000
_cell.length_c   1.000
_cell.angle_alpha   90.00
_cell.angle_beta   90.00
_cell.angle_gamma   90.00
#
_symmetry.space_group_name_H-M   'P 1'
#
loop_
_entity.id
_entity.type
_entity.pdbx_description
1 polymer ?
#
loop_
_entity_poly.entity_id
_entity_poly.type
_entity_poly.pdbx_seq_one_letter_code
_entity_poly.pdbx_strand_id
1 'polypeptide(L)'
;MLGLPELVTACLFDLDGVLTDTASVHRKAWAQAFDEFLDGRGEPTFTEQDYENYVDGKPRADGVRDFLASRGISLPEGDADDGADAQTVLGLGNRKNGLLLERIHSDGVAVYDGSRRYLEAARDAGLRRVVVSSSANTADVLHVTGLVPSPPHHRLRHHPAHQRR
;
A
#
# COMPACT_ATOMS: atom_id res chain seq x y z
N MET A 1 -29.18 0.21 4.12
CA MET A 1 -29.18 -1.27 4.11
C MET A 1 -28.25 -1.70 2.98
N LEU A 2 -27.24 -2.55 3.26
CA LEU A 2 -26.20 -2.93 2.28
C LEU A 2 -26.66 -3.97 1.24
N GLY A 3 -27.89 -4.50 1.35
CA GLY A 3 -28.43 -5.52 0.45
C GLY A 3 -27.71 -6.88 0.52
N LEU A 4 -26.95 -7.13 1.59
CA LEU A 4 -26.19 -8.37 1.77
C LEU A 4 -27.09 -9.46 2.39
N PRO A 5 -26.85 -10.76 2.08
CA PRO A 5 -27.52 -11.87 2.74
C PRO A 5 -27.29 -11.87 4.25
N GLU A 6 -28.26 -12.34 5.04
CA GLU A 6 -28.20 -12.38 6.51
C GLU A 6 -27.01 -13.19 7.08
N LEU A 7 -26.51 -14.14 6.30
CA LEU A 7 -25.36 -14.97 6.70
C LEU A 7 -24.00 -14.26 6.60
N VAL A 8 -23.95 -13.07 5.97
CA VAL A 8 -22.70 -12.30 5.84
C VAL A 8 -22.37 -11.66 7.18
N THR A 9 -21.21 -12.00 7.73
CA THR A 9 -20.73 -11.49 9.03
C THR A 9 -19.47 -10.64 8.92
N ALA A 10 -18.86 -10.58 7.73
CA ALA A 10 -17.65 -9.81 7.47
C ALA A 10 -17.59 -9.33 6.02
N CYS A 11 -16.90 -8.19 5.83
CA CYS A 11 -16.49 -7.68 4.53
C CYS A 11 -14.97 -7.68 4.45
N LEU A 12 -14.44 -8.19 3.35
CA LEU A 12 -13.02 -8.13 3.01
C LEU A 12 -12.84 -7.03 1.97
N PHE A 13 -11.87 -6.16 2.19
CA PHE A 13 -11.57 -5.02 1.32
C PHE A 13 -10.13 -5.12 0.86
N ASP A 14 -9.92 -4.97 -0.44
CA ASP A 14 -8.59 -4.65 -0.93
C ASP A 14 -8.24 -3.19 -0.58
N LEU A 15 -6.95 -2.89 -0.45
CA LEU A 15 -6.49 -1.56 -0.08
C LEU A 15 -6.20 -0.71 -1.32
N ASP A 16 -5.29 -1.20 -2.15
CA ASP A 16 -4.69 -0.44 -3.23
C ASP A 16 -5.65 -0.33 -4.43
N GLY A 17 -6.04 0.90 -4.79
CA GLY A 17 -7.01 1.14 -5.86
C GLY A 17 -8.47 0.85 -5.50
N VAL A 18 -8.75 0.32 -4.30
CA VAL A 18 -10.11 0.04 -3.80
C VAL A 18 -10.47 0.95 -2.63
N LEU A 19 -9.72 0.91 -1.54
CA LEU A 19 -9.95 1.83 -0.42
C LEU A 19 -9.22 3.14 -0.61
N THR A 20 -8.03 3.11 -1.20
CA THR A 20 -7.09 4.23 -1.30
C THR A 20 -6.51 4.37 -2.70
N ASP A 21 -6.16 5.60 -3.08
CA ASP A 21 -5.39 5.91 -4.30
C ASP A 21 -3.88 5.78 -4.04
N THR A 22 -3.46 4.62 -3.59
CA THR A 22 -2.03 4.31 -3.42
C THR A 22 -1.31 4.14 -4.75
N ALA A 23 -2.01 3.77 -5.82
CA ALA A 23 -1.43 3.59 -7.15
C ALA A 23 -0.73 4.88 -7.63
N SER A 24 -1.34 6.04 -7.42
CA SER A 24 -0.73 7.33 -7.77
C SER A 24 0.56 7.62 -6.99
N VAL A 25 0.59 7.24 -5.71
CA VAL A 25 1.78 7.41 -4.85
C VAL A 25 2.90 6.47 -5.28
N HIS A 26 2.56 5.21 -5.57
CA HIS A 26 3.50 4.21 -6.11
C HIS A 26 4.14 4.67 -7.41
N ARG A 27 3.33 5.19 -8.35
CA ARG A 27 3.78 5.69 -9.65
C ARG A 27 4.78 6.84 -9.50
N LYS A 28 4.48 7.82 -8.65
CA LYS A 28 5.38 8.94 -8.35
C LYS A 28 6.69 8.48 -7.73
N ALA A 29 6.66 7.51 -6.82
CA ALA A 29 7.86 6.97 -6.20
C ALA A 29 8.72 6.18 -7.19
N TRP A 30 8.11 5.43 -8.12
CA TRP A 30 8.82 4.76 -9.20
C TRP A 30 9.45 5.75 -10.17
N ALA A 31 8.68 6.76 -10.63
CA ALA A 31 9.20 7.78 -11.53
C ALA A 31 10.43 8.46 -10.92
N GLN A 32 10.33 8.91 -9.68
CA GLN A 32 11.46 9.54 -9.00
C GLN A 32 12.66 8.60 -8.88
N ALA A 33 12.47 7.36 -8.43
CA ALA A 33 13.57 6.42 -8.22
C ALA A 33 14.31 6.11 -9.53
N PHE A 34 13.56 5.92 -10.62
CA PHE A 34 14.17 5.62 -11.91
C PHE A 34 14.77 6.86 -12.58
N ASP A 35 14.11 8.03 -12.52
CA ASP A 35 14.64 9.26 -13.10
C ASP A 35 15.97 9.66 -12.44
N GLU A 36 16.05 9.58 -11.11
CA GLU A 36 17.30 9.81 -10.37
C GLU A 36 18.40 8.78 -10.72
N PHE A 37 18.01 7.53 -10.97
CA PHE A 37 18.96 6.50 -11.41
C PHE A 37 19.44 6.72 -12.84
N LEU A 38 18.57 7.18 -13.75
CA LEU A 38 18.87 7.41 -15.16
C LEU A 38 19.60 8.73 -15.41
N ASP A 39 19.59 9.64 -14.41
CA ASP A 39 20.23 10.95 -14.55
C ASP A 39 21.72 10.80 -14.92
N GLY A 40 22.15 11.56 -15.92
CA GLY A 40 23.51 11.51 -16.47
C GLY A 40 23.85 10.25 -17.30
N ARG A 41 22.91 9.33 -17.51
CA ARG A 41 23.13 8.11 -18.31
C ARG A 41 22.75 8.28 -19.77
N GLY A 42 22.13 9.41 -20.16
CA GLY A 42 21.65 9.65 -21.53
C GLY A 42 20.39 8.89 -21.90
N GLU A 43 19.75 8.27 -20.94
CA GLU A 43 18.49 7.53 -21.12
C GLU A 43 17.29 8.46 -20.94
N PRO A 44 16.16 8.21 -21.64
CA PRO A 44 14.93 8.94 -21.42
C PRO A 44 14.35 8.68 -20.03
N THR A 45 13.66 9.69 -19.49
CA THR A 45 12.96 9.59 -18.20
C THR A 45 11.91 8.47 -18.19
N PHE A 46 11.55 8.03 -17.00
CA PHE A 46 10.50 7.04 -16.78
C PHE A 46 9.12 7.60 -17.16
N THR A 47 8.33 6.82 -17.87
CA THR A 47 7.02 7.24 -18.40
C THR A 47 5.87 6.43 -17.81
N GLU A 48 4.64 6.89 -18.02
CA GLU A 48 3.42 6.12 -17.68
C GLU A 48 3.39 4.76 -18.38
N GLN A 49 3.81 4.72 -19.65
CA GLN A 49 3.86 3.48 -20.41
C GLN A 49 4.90 2.49 -19.83
N ASP A 50 6.02 3.01 -19.30
CA ASP A 50 7.00 2.18 -18.60
C ASP A 50 6.41 1.61 -17.31
N TYR A 51 5.62 2.40 -16.58
CA TYR A 51 4.92 1.92 -15.38
C TYR A 51 4.00 0.75 -15.72
N GLU A 52 3.12 0.90 -16.68
CA GLU A 52 2.16 -0.12 -17.10
C GLU A 52 2.84 -1.39 -17.62
N ASN A 53 3.90 -1.24 -18.40
CA ASN A 53 4.55 -2.38 -19.07
C ASN A 53 5.46 -3.16 -18.12
N TYR A 54 6.15 -2.50 -17.20
CA TYR A 54 7.29 -3.11 -16.50
C TYR A 54 7.11 -3.22 -14.99
N VAL A 55 6.26 -2.42 -14.37
CA VAL A 55 6.24 -2.29 -12.90
C VAL A 55 4.89 -2.59 -12.28
N ASP A 56 3.79 -2.21 -12.93
CA ASP A 56 2.45 -2.33 -12.37
C ASP A 56 2.10 -3.80 -12.08
N GLY A 57 1.58 -4.04 -10.88
CA GLY A 57 1.19 -5.38 -10.42
C GLY A 57 2.34 -6.37 -10.14
N LYS A 58 3.62 -5.96 -10.29
CA LYS A 58 4.78 -6.84 -10.12
C LYS A 58 5.41 -6.72 -8.73
N PRO A 59 6.07 -7.80 -8.25
CA PRO A 59 7.02 -7.71 -7.15
C PRO A 59 8.07 -6.64 -7.44
N ARG A 60 8.49 -5.89 -6.41
CA ARG A 60 9.36 -4.73 -6.55
C ARG A 60 10.66 -5.01 -7.31
N ALA A 61 11.34 -6.11 -6.97
CA ALA A 61 12.59 -6.50 -7.62
C ALA A 61 12.37 -6.87 -9.11
N ASP A 62 11.26 -7.53 -9.42
CA ASP A 62 10.92 -7.88 -10.81
C ASP A 62 10.65 -6.62 -11.63
N GLY A 63 9.92 -5.66 -11.09
CA GLY A 63 9.71 -4.36 -11.73
C GLY A 63 11.02 -3.62 -12.04
N VAL A 64 11.97 -3.63 -11.10
CA VAL A 64 13.30 -3.05 -11.35
C VAL A 64 14.01 -3.77 -12.49
N ARG A 65 14.08 -5.11 -12.45
CA ARG A 65 14.75 -5.90 -13.49
C ARG A 65 14.14 -5.67 -14.89
N ASP A 66 12.82 -5.74 -14.96
CA ASP A 66 12.12 -5.65 -16.25
C ASP A 66 12.28 -4.24 -16.85
N PHE A 67 12.17 -3.19 -16.05
CA PHE A 67 12.39 -1.84 -16.53
C PHE A 67 13.83 -1.61 -16.99
N LEU A 68 14.82 -2.00 -16.20
CA LEU A 68 16.23 -1.84 -16.56
C LEU A 68 16.58 -2.65 -17.81
N ALA A 69 16.07 -3.87 -17.94
CA ALA A 69 16.26 -4.69 -19.12
C ALA A 69 15.68 -4.02 -20.38
N SER A 70 14.56 -3.33 -20.29
CA SER A 70 13.97 -2.57 -21.42
C SER A 70 14.88 -1.44 -21.91
N ARG A 71 15.78 -0.95 -21.06
CA ARG A 71 16.80 0.07 -21.37
C ARG A 71 18.18 -0.53 -21.69
N GLY A 72 18.28 -1.85 -21.76
CA GLY A 72 19.57 -2.54 -21.97
C GLY A 72 20.53 -2.40 -20.77
N ILE A 73 20.02 -2.03 -19.59
CA ILE A 73 20.81 -1.87 -18.37
C ILE A 73 20.71 -3.15 -17.54
N SER A 74 21.87 -3.62 -17.03
CA SER A 74 21.95 -4.75 -16.12
C SER A 74 22.64 -4.32 -14.83
N LEU A 75 22.04 -4.66 -13.70
CA LEU A 75 22.62 -4.48 -12.37
C LEU A 75 22.81 -5.85 -11.69
N PRO A 76 23.79 -5.97 -10.78
CA PRO A 76 23.83 -7.10 -9.86
C PRO A 76 22.54 -7.19 -9.05
N GLU A 77 22.17 -8.39 -8.61
CA GLU A 77 20.97 -8.58 -7.79
C GLU A 77 21.06 -7.80 -6.46
N GLY A 78 22.18 -7.92 -5.78
CA GLY A 78 22.41 -7.34 -4.47
C GLY A 78 21.77 -8.16 -3.35
N ASP A 79 21.79 -7.58 -2.17
CA ASP A 79 21.25 -8.16 -0.93
C ASP A 79 20.03 -7.38 -0.43
N ALA A 80 19.19 -8.03 0.39
CA ALA A 80 17.97 -7.41 0.93
C ALA A 80 18.26 -6.17 1.78
N ASP A 81 19.43 -6.11 2.39
CA ASP A 81 19.90 -5.02 3.26
C ASP A 81 20.66 -3.92 2.49
N ASP A 82 20.74 -4.00 1.17
CA ASP A 82 21.41 -2.98 0.37
C ASP A 82 20.81 -1.60 0.62
N GLY A 83 21.68 -0.63 0.87
CA GLY A 83 21.28 0.77 1.01
C GLY A 83 20.63 1.32 -0.26
N ALA A 84 19.88 2.41 -0.11
CA ALA A 84 19.21 3.09 -1.21
C ALA A 84 20.15 3.60 -2.32
N ASP A 85 21.43 3.75 -2.03
CA ASP A 85 22.48 4.23 -2.96
C ASP A 85 23.19 3.07 -3.67
N ALA A 86 22.95 1.82 -3.25
CA ALA A 86 23.59 0.67 -3.86
C ALA A 86 23.13 0.49 -5.32
N GLN A 87 24.10 0.29 -6.22
CA GLN A 87 23.85 0.06 -7.65
C GLN A 87 23.51 -1.41 -7.89
N THR A 88 22.42 -1.87 -7.27
CA THR A 88 21.90 -3.22 -7.36
C THR A 88 20.39 -3.18 -7.59
N VAL A 89 19.81 -4.29 -8.02
CA VAL A 89 18.34 -4.42 -8.20
C VAL A 89 17.63 -4.17 -6.88
N LEU A 90 18.10 -4.79 -5.79
CA LEU A 90 17.47 -4.67 -4.48
C LEU A 90 17.71 -3.28 -3.85
N GLY A 91 18.90 -2.68 -4.04
CA GLY A 91 19.19 -1.32 -3.59
C GLY A 91 18.28 -0.28 -4.25
N LEU A 92 18.11 -0.35 -5.58
CA LEU A 92 17.18 0.54 -6.30
C LEU A 92 15.72 0.31 -5.88
N GLY A 93 15.35 -0.93 -5.62
CA GLY A 93 14.05 -1.27 -5.04
C GLY A 93 13.86 -0.69 -3.64
N ASN A 94 14.89 -0.70 -2.81
CA ASN A 94 14.87 -0.12 -1.46
C ASN A 94 14.79 1.41 -1.50
N ARG A 95 15.52 2.06 -2.44
CA ARG A 95 15.37 3.50 -2.72
C ARG A 95 13.92 3.87 -3.03
N LYS A 96 13.30 3.17 -3.98
CA LYS A 96 11.89 3.37 -4.33
C LYS A 96 10.98 3.21 -3.11
N ASN A 97 11.24 2.22 -2.25
CA ASN A 97 10.42 2.01 -1.06
C ASN A 97 10.57 3.15 -0.04
N GLY A 98 11.77 3.68 0.15
CA GLY A 98 12.01 4.86 0.97
C GLY A 98 11.21 6.08 0.47
N LEU A 99 11.30 6.37 -0.83
CA LEU A 99 10.54 7.44 -1.47
C LEU A 99 9.02 7.27 -1.36
N LEU A 100 8.55 6.02 -1.43
CA LEU A 100 7.13 5.72 -1.22
C LEU A 100 6.69 6.04 0.21
N LEU A 101 7.41 5.56 1.21
CA LEU A 101 7.11 5.81 2.62
C LEU A 101 7.16 7.31 2.95
N GLU A 102 8.17 8.01 2.45
CA GLU A 102 8.27 9.46 2.61
C GLU A 102 7.02 10.15 2.09
N ARG A 103 6.57 9.84 0.86
CA ARG A 103 5.36 10.41 0.27
C ARG A 103 4.09 10.04 1.04
N ILE A 104 3.97 8.80 1.50
CA ILE A 104 2.83 8.36 2.33
C ILE A 104 2.74 9.22 3.60
N HIS A 105 3.88 9.51 4.24
CA HIS A 105 3.92 10.29 5.49
C HIS A 105 3.84 11.79 5.29
N SER A 106 4.42 12.35 4.22
CA SER A 106 4.42 13.79 3.95
C SER A 106 3.14 14.27 3.25
N ASP A 107 2.74 13.58 2.20
CA ASP A 107 1.64 14.00 1.33
C ASP A 107 0.31 13.34 1.71
N GLY A 108 0.40 12.24 2.47
CA GLY A 108 -0.74 11.39 2.78
C GLY A 108 -1.16 10.52 1.60
N VAL A 109 -2.28 9.82 1.78
CA VAL A 109 -2.89 8.98 0.76
C VAL A 109 -4.38 9.29 0.70
N ALA A 110 -4.90 9.55 -0.49
CA ALA A 110 -6.32 9.80 -0.68
C ALA A 110 -7.13 8.52 -0.44
N VAL A 111 -8.19 8.64 0.33
CA VAL A 111 -9.19 7.58 0.52
C VAL A 111 -10.37 7.87 -0.39
N TYR A 112 -10.83 6.89 -1.15
CA TYR A 112 -12.00 7.07 -1.99
C TYR A 112 -13.25 7.29 -1.14
N ASP A 113 -13.99 8.35 -1.40
CA ASP A 113 -15.19 8.71 -0.64
C ASP A 113 -16.26 7.62 -0.64
N GLY A 114 -16.42 6.93 -1.77
CA GLY A 114 -17.33 5.80 -1.89
C GLY A 114 -16.96 4.66 -0.96
N SER A 115 -15.68 4.35 -0.88
CA SER A 115 -15.14 3.28 -0.04
C SER A 115 -15.25 3.64 1.45
N ARG A 116 -14.99 4.90 1.82
CA ARG A 116 -15.20 5.39 3.19
C ARG A 116 -16.65 5.22 3.61
N ARG A 117 -17.60 5.68 2.80
CA ARG A 117 -19.05 5.50 3.08
C ARG A 117 -19.44 4.04 3.21
N TYR A 118 -18.88 3.16 2.38
CA TYR A 118 -19.18 1.72 2.46
C TYR A 118 -18.60 1.09 3.73
N LEU A 119 -17.38 1.46 4.13
CA LEU A 119 -16.76 1.03 5.39
C LEU A 119 -17.59 1.44 6.62
N GLU A 120 -18.13 2.67 6.60
CA GLU A 120 -18.99 3.19 7.65
C GLU A 120 -20.33 2.41 7.70
N ALA A 121 -20.95 2.20 6.54
CA ALA A 121 -22.19 1.42 6.45
C ALA A 121 -22.01 -0.04 6.89
N ALA A 122 -20.88 -0.66 6.56
CA ALA A 122 -20.53 -2.01 7.03
C ALA A 122 -20.34 -2.05 8.55
N ARG A 123 -19.70 -1.02 9.14
CA ARG A 123 -19.57 -0.87 10.59
C ARG A 123 -20.96 -0.77 11.26
N ASP A 124 -21.79 0.12 10.74
CA ASP A 124 -23.13 0.40 11.32
C ASP A 124 -24.07 -0.81 11.20
N ALA A 125 -23.84 -1.65 10.19
CA ALA A 125 -24.50 -2.95 10.05
C ALA A 125 -23.93 -4.05 10.96
N GLY A 126 -22.92 -3.76 11.79
CA GLY A 126 -22.27 -4.72 12.70
C GLY A 126 -21.36 -5.73 12.02
N LEU A 127 -20.99 -5.51 10.75
CA LEU A 127 -20.09 -6.40 10.02
C LEU A 127 -18.63 -6.20 10.42
N ARG A 128 -17.87 -7.29 10.51
CA ARG A 128 -16.42 -7.21 10.65
C ARG A 128 -15.82 -6.67 9.34
N ARG A 129 -14.86 -5.77 9.46
CA ARG A 129 -14.14 -5.17 8.34
C ARG A 129 -12.70 -5.65 8.37
N VAL A 130 -12.27 -6.28 7.30
CA VAL A 130 -10.92 -6.85 7.15
C VAL A 130 -10.30 -6.26 5.91
N VAL A 131 -9.10 -5.73 6.02
CA VAL A 131 -8.31 -5.30 4.87
C VAL A 131 -7.38 -6.43 4.46
N VAL A 132 -7.34 -6.73 3.17
CA VAL A 132 -6.46 -7.72 2.55
C VAL A 132 -5.64 -7.00 1.50
N SER A 133 -4.33 -7.00 1.63
CA SER A 133 -3.41 -6.36 0.69
C SER A 133 -2.10 -7.15 0.62
N SER A 134 -1.50 -7.21 -0.55
CA SER A 134 -0.15 -7.75 -0.77
C SER A 134 0.96 -6.73 -0.51
N SER A 135 0.62 -5.48 -0.23
CA SER A 135 1.58 -4.40 0.02
C SER A 135 2.28 -4.56 1.36
N ALA A 136 3.60 -4.48 1.37
CA ALA A 136 4.40 -4.45 2.60
C ALA A 136 4.12 -3.18 3.44
N ASN A 137 3.56 -2.12 2.85
CA ASN A 137 3.31 -0.83 3.48
C ASN A 137 1.84 -0.65 3.92
N THR A 138 1.05 -1.73 3.96
CA THR A 138 -0.37 -1.71 4.34
C THR A 138 -0.60 -1.02 5.68
N ALA A 139 0.23 -1.30 6.69
CA ALA A 139 0.08 -0.72 8.03
C ALA A 139 0.27 0.80 8.02
N ASP A 140 1.28 1.31 7.30
CA ASP A 140 1.54 2.74 7.16
C ASP A 140 0.38 3.45 6.47
N VAL A 141 -0.11 2.90 5.37
CA VAL A 141 -1.26 3.46 4.64
C VAL A 141 -2.50 3.51 5.52
N LEU A 142 -2.83 2.43 6.23
CA LEU A 142 -3.97 2.38 7.13
C LEU A 142 -3.83 3.41 8.26
N HIS A 143 -2.62 3.60 8.78
CA HIS A 143 -2.35 4.58 9.84
C HIS A 143 -2.57 6.02 9.36
N VAL A 144 -1.91 6.42 8.27
CA VAL A 144 -2.00 7.81 7.77
C VAL A 144 -3.39 8.17 7.23
N THR A 145 -4.14 7.18 6.73
CA THR A 145 -5.51 7.38 6.24
C THR A 145 -6.58 7.35 7.33
N GLY A 146 -6.22 6.93 8.55
CA GLY A 146 -7.17 6.73 9.64
C GLY A 146 -8.17 5.60 9.40
N LEU A 147 -7.86 4.68 8.47
CA LEU A 147 -8.70 3.52 8.17
C LEU A 147 -8.47 2.34 9.11
N VAL A 148 -7.65 2.51 10.15
CA VAL A 148 -7.41 1.49 11.17
C VAL A 148 -8.75 1.06 11.75
N PRO A 149 -9.08 -0.22 11.78
CA PRO A 149 -10.26 -0.70 12.50
C PRO A 149 -10.13 -0.28 13.96
N SER A 150 -11.09 0.48 14.49
CA SER A 150 -11.14 0.71 15.93
C SER A 150 -11.16 -0.64 16.63
N PRO A 151 -10.32 -0.87 17.66
CA PRO A 151 -10.36 -2.11 18.40
C PRO A 151 -11.80 -2.36 18.87
N PRO A 152 -12.27 -3.60 18.86
CA PRO A 152 -13.62 -3.90 19.33
C PRO A 152 -13.74 -3.34 20.75
N HIS A 153 -14.72 -2.48 20.98
CA HIS A 153 -15.03 -2.02 22.31
C HIS A 153 -15.39 -3.24 23.15
N HIS A 154 -14.47 -3.68 24.00
CA HIS A 154 -14.77 -4.60 25.07
C HIS A 154 -15.78 -3.88 25.97
N ARG A 155 -17.09 -4.15 25.79
CA ARG A 155 -18.06 -3.86 26.81
C ARG A 155 -17.66 -4.72 28.00
N LEU A 156 -17.04 -4.11 28.99
CA LEU A 156 -16.92 -4.69 30.31
C LEU A 156 -18.35 -4.95 30.76
N ARG A 157 -18.79 -6.20 30.70
CA ARG A 157 -20.01 -6.64 31.37
C ARG A 157 -19.73 -6.50 32.84
N HIS A 158 -20.24 -5.44 33.46
CA HIS A 158 -20.33 -5.39 34.90
C HIS A 158 -21.23 -6.54 35.35
N HIS A 159 -20.61 -7.56 35.94
CA HIS A 159 -21.32 -8.57 36.71
C HIS A 159 -21.73 -7.89 38.03
N PRO A 160 -23.02 -7.80 38.34
CA PRO A 160 -23.40 -7.33 39.68
C PRO A 160 -22.93 -8.38 40.68
N ALA A 161 -22.17 -7.94 41.67
CA ALA A 161 -21.76 -8.76 42.79
C ALA A 161 -23.02 -9.25 43.51
N HIS A 162 -23.26 -10.56 43.56
CA HIS A 162 -24.24 -11.14 44.43
C HIS A 162 -23.81 -10.90 45.89
N GLN A 163 -24.50 -10.00 46.55
CA GLN A 163 -24.49 -9.94 48.01
C GLN A 163 -25.20 -11.18 48.53
N ARG A 164 -24.45 -12.07 49.18
CA ARG A 164 -25.00 -13.13 50.03
C ARG A 164 -25.12 -12.57 51.43
N ARG A 165 -26.32 -12.61 51.95
CA ARG A 165 -26.61 -12.48 53.39
C ARG A 165 -26.25 -13.80 54.09
#